data_ce4f8441f36b66269394847046819b2e
#
_entry.id   ce4f8441f36b66269394847046819b2e
#
_cell.length_a   1.000
_cell.length_b   1.000
_cell.length_c   1.000
_cell.angle_alpha   90.00
_cell.angle_beta   90.00
_cell.angle_gamma   90.00
#
_symmetry.space_group_name_H-M   'P 1'
#
loop_
_entity.id
_entity.type
_entity.pdbx_description
1 polymer ?
#
loop_
_entity_poly.entity_id
_entity_poly.type
_entity_poly.pdbx_seq_one_letter_code
_entity_poly.pdbx_strand_id
1 'polypeptide(L)'
;MKILVINCGSSSLKYQLIDMDGEKVLCKGLCERIGMESSMITHEANGHKATTPAIFPTHTEAFAEVVKKMTTGEGKCIDDVSEITAIGHRVVHGGEKFKASCLITDEVINTIRELSPLAPLHNPAGILGIEAARKVFGNVPMVAVFDTAFHSTMPPKAYMYAIPYEYYEKYGVRRYGFHGTSHKYVAHKAAEYLEEPIERLKLITCHLGNGSSIAAVDQGKVVDTSMGMTPLAGLMMGTRCGDLDPSVVNYLKYTLNITGHELDEILNKKSGLLGISGVSSDKRDVEEAAAAGNKRAQLASDMLNYQIKKTIGSYIAAMGGVDAIVFTGGIGEHDAIARAKICHHMDWLGIRIDTEKNKHPVGDVCEITAWGAKVRTLVIATDEELMIARDTKEVIEK
;
A
#
# COMPACT_ATOMS: atom_id res chain seq x y z
N MET A 1 -24.94 2.88 -6.58
CA MET A 1 -23.99 1.99 -7.31
C MET A 1 -23.26 1.16 -6.26
N LYS A 2 -23.39 -0.20 -6.33
CA LYS A 2 -22.68 -1.10 -5.41
C LYS A 2 -21.44 -1.67 -6.09
N ILE A 3 -20.26 -1.40 -5.53
CA ILE A 3 -18.97 -1.79 -6.10
C ILE A 3 -18.32 -2.83 -5.20
N LEU A 4 -17.96 -3.98 -5.78
CA LEU A 4 -17.18 -5.01 -5.12
C LEU A 4 -15.69 -4.73 -5.35
N VAL A 5 -14.94 -4.45 -4.31
CA VAL A 5 -13.49 -4.27 -4.35
C VAL A 5 -12.79 -5.57 -4.02
N ILE A 6 -11.81 -5.93 -4.83
CA ILE A 6 -11.08 -7.21 -4.76
C ILE A 6 -9.58 -6.95 -4.71
N ASN A 7 -8.92 -7.63 -3.77
CA ASN A 7 -7.48 -7.73 -3.71
C ASN A 7 -7.09 -9.20 -3.59
N CYS A 8 -6.57 -9.78 -4.69
CA CYS A 8 -6.16 -11.18 -4.77
C CYS A 8 -4.67 -11.34 -4.53
N GLY A 9 -4.33 -12.20 -3.57
CA GLY A 9 -3.01 -12.79 -3.41
C GLY A 9 -2.97 -14.21 -3.97
N SER A 10 -1.80 -14.86 -3.95
CA SER A 10 -1.61 -16.23 -4.44
C SER A 10 -2.48 -17.27 -3.70
N SER A 11 -2.72 -17.06 -2.41
CA SER A 11 -3.52 -17.95 -1.56
C SER A 11 -4.56 -17.22 -0.71
N SER A 12 -4.92 -15.99 -1.11
CA SER A 12 -5.87 -15.17 -0.36
C SER A 12 -6.71 -14.29 -1.29
N LEU A 13 -7.91 -13.94 -0.81
CA LEU A 13 -8.82 -13.02 -1.50
C LEU A 13 -9.46 -12.12 -0.44
N LYS A 14 -9.06 -10.85 -0.41
CA LYS A 14 -9.71 -9.81 0.40
C LYS A 14 -10.76 -9.11 -0.44
N TYR A 15 -11.93 -8.87 0.14
CA TYR A 15 -13.01 -8.20 -0.55
C TYR A 15 -13.76 -7.21 0.35
N GLN A 16 -14.38 -6.23 -0.29
CA GLN A 16 -15.25 -5.27 0.35
C GLN A 16 -16.34 -4.83 -0.63
N LEU A 17 -17.59 -4.89 -0.22
CA LEU A 17 -18.72 -4.36 -0.99
C LEU A 17 -19.09 -2.99 -0.45
N ILE A 18 -19.03 -1.98 -1.30
CA ILE A 18 -19.28 -0.58 -0.94
C ILE A 18 -20.48 -0.06 -1.75
N ASP A 19 -21.44 0.51 -1.06
CA ASP A 19 -22.49 1.31 -1.72
C ASP A 19 -21.96 2.74 -1.88
N MET A 20 -21.77 3.15 -3.13
CA MET A 20 -21.23 4.47 -3.47
C MET A 20 -22.23 5.61 -3.24
N ASP A 21 -23.48 5.30 -2.89
CA ASP A 21 -24.40 6.30 -2.32
C ASP A 21 -24.12 6.44 -0.83
N GLY A 22 -23.36 7.49 -0.50
CA GLY A 22 -22.84 7.74 0.86
C GLY A 22 -21.58 6.94 1.23
N GLU A 23 -20.97 6.22 0.29
CA GLU A 23 -19.71 5.46 0.48
C GLU A 23 -19.74 4.48 1.66
N LYS A 24 -20.86 3.79 1.79
CA LYS A 24 -21.12 2.90 2.92
C LYS A 24 -20.62 1.47 2.64
N VAL A 25 -19.78 0.96 3.52
CA VAL A 25 -19.35 -0.45 3.52
C VAL A 25 -20.55 -1.33 3.90
N LEU A 26 -20.98 -2.19 2.99
CA LEU A 26 -22.07 -3.15 3.22
C LEU A 26 -21.54 -4.43 3.84
N CYS A 27 -20.40 -4.93 3.37
CA CYS A 27 -19.68 -6.05 3.96
C CYS A 27 -18.21 -6.01 3.57
N LYS A 28 -17.41 -6.74 4.34
CA LYS A 28 -15.99 -7.01 4.05
C LYS A 28 -15.61 -8.41 4.49
N GLY A 29 -14.53 -8.93 3.91
CA GLY A 29 -14.06 -10.25 4.31
C GLY A 29 -12.73 -10.64 3.69
N LEU A 30 -12.30 -11.84 4.10
CA LEU A 30 -11.03 -12.42 3.71
C LEU A 30 -11.19 -13.93 3.56
N CYS A 31 -10.87 -14.45 2.38
CA CYS A 31 -10.64 -15.88 2.18
C CYS A 31 -9.13 -16.13 2.29
N GLU A 32 -8.75 -17.11 3.09
CA GLU A 32 -7.36 -17.45 3.37
C GLU A 32 -7.07 -18.90 3.04
N ARG A 33 -5.79 -19.18 2.74
CA ARG A 33 -5.27 -20.52 2.44
C ARG A 33 -6.00 -21.19 1.26
N ILE A 34 -6.30 -20.39 0.22
CA ILE A 34 -6.85 -20.89 -1.04
C ILE A 34 -5.85 -21.88 -1.64
N GLY A 35 -6.34 -23.04 -2.09
CA GLY A 35 -5.52 -24.15 -2.57
C GLY A 35 -4.93 -25.04 -1.47
N MET A 36 -5.32 -24.87 -0.20
CA MET A 36 -4.86 -25.65 0.95
C MET A 36 -6.04 -26.34 1.65
N GLU A 37 -5.77 -27.43 2.38
CA GLU A 37 -6.81 -28.22 3.09
C GLU A 37 -7.48 -27.45 4.24
N SER A 38 -6.83 -26.42 4.78
CA SER A 38 -7.31 -25.64 5.94
C SER A 38 -7.79 -24.24 5.55
N SER A 39 -8.49 -24.12 4.42
CA SER A 39 -9.04 -22.85 3.96
C SER A 39 -10.12 -22.32 4.93
N MET A 40 -10.25 -21.00 5.00
CA MET A 40 -11.27 -20.34 5.82
C MET A 40 -11.75 -19.04 5.18
N ILE A 41 -12.96 -18.64 5.52
CA ILE A 41 -13.50 -17.32 5.19
C ILE A 41 -13.89 -16.57 6.46
N THR A 42 -13.41 -15.35 6.57
CA THR A 42 -13.92 -14.36 7.52
C THR A 42 -14.84 -13.41 6.75
N HIS A 43 -16.06 -13.24 7.24
CA HIS A 43 -17.04 -12.32 6.66
C HIS A 43 -17.62 -11.42 7.75
N GLU A 44 -17.75 -10.15 7.46
CA GLU A 44 -18.29 -9.14 8.38
C GLU A 44 -19.33 -8.29 7.64
N ALA A 45 -20.56 -8.29 8.14
CA ALA A 45 -21.68 -7.48 7.65
C ALA A 45 -22.67 -7.21 8.77
N ASN A 46 -23.36 -6.07 8.76
CA ASN A 46 -24.41 -5.71 9.71
C ASN A 46 -23.99 -5.82 11.19
N GLY A 47 -22.70 -5.56 11.50
CA GLY A 47 -22.15 -5.70 12.85
C GLY A 47 -21.85 -7.15 13.27
N HIS A 48 -22.15 -8.13 12.41
CA HIS A 48 -21.83 -9.54 12.64
C HIS A 48 -20.54 -9.93 11.92
N LYS A 49 -19.58 -10.51 12.64
CA LYS A 49 -18.32 -11.02 12.11
C LYS A 49 -18.19 -12.50 12.42
N ALA A 50 -18.02 -13.32 11.39
CA ALA A 50 -17.85 -14.76 11.54
C ALA A 50 -16.68 -15.27 10.71
N THR A 51 -15.90 -16.18 11.30
CA THR A 51 -14.88 -16.95 10.59
C THR A 51 -15.33 -18.39 10.51
N THR A 52 -15.43 -18.94 9.31
CA THR A 52 -15.91 -20.30 9.05
C THR A 52 -14.90 -21.07 8.21
N PRO A 53 -14.63 -22.36 8.53
CA PRO A 53 -13.89 -23.26 7.63
C PRO A 53 -14.61 -23.36 6.28
N ALA A 54 -13.82 -23.48 5.23
CA ALA A 54 -14.32 -23.65 3.87
C ALA A 54 -13.33 -24.48 3.05
N ILE A 55 -13.73 -24.89 1.87
CA ILE A 55 -12.88 -25.61 0.93
C ILE A 55 -12.77 -24.78 -0.35
N PHE A 56 -11.59 -24.23 -0.58
CA PHE A 56 -11.27 -23.41 -1.73
C PHE A 56 -10.13 -24.03 -2.56
N PRO A 57 -10.42 -24.97 -3.47
CA PRO A 57 -9.40 -25.50 -4.39
C PRO A 57 -8.78 -24.38 -5.23
N THR A 58 -9.58 -23.40 -5.66
CA THR A 58 -9.15 -22.25 -6.45
C THR A 58 -9.84 -20.97 -5.98
N HIS A 59 -9.47 -19.85 -6.57
CA HIS A 59 -10.14 -18.55 -6.34
C HIS A 59 -11.60 -18.55 -6.81
N THR A 60 -11.97 -19.41 -7.76
CA THR A 60 -13.36 -19.49 -8.23
C THR A 60 -14.32 -19.96 -7.13
N GLU A 61 -13.94 -21.00 -6.37
CA GLU A 61 -14.73 -21.46 -5.23
C GLU A 61 -14.75 -20.44 -4.09
N ALA A 62 -13.63 -19.73 -3.89
CA ALA A 62 -13.60 -18.64 -2.92
C ALA A 62 -14.59 -17.53 -3.28
N PHE A 63 -14.67 -17.09 -4.54
CA PHE A 63 -15.68 -16.12 -5.00
C PHE A 63 -17.10 -16.64 -4.85
N ALA A 64 -17.35 -17.92 -5.18
CA ALA A 64 -18.67 -18.50 -5.02
C ALA A 64 -19.14 -18.47 -3.54
N GLU A 65 -18.25 -18.76 -2.59
CA GLU A 65 -18.57 -18.66 -1.17
C GLU A 65 -18.75 -17.21 -0.72
N VAL A 66 -17.95 -16.26 -1.24
CA VAL A 66 -18.16 -14.82 -1.00
C VAL A 66 -19.55 -14.39 -1.44
N VAL A 67 -20.00 -14.75 -2.64
CA VAL A 67 -21.35 -14.47 -3.13
C VAL A 67 -22.41 -15.07 -2.20
N LYS A 68 -22.24 -16.34 -1.80
CA LYS A 68 -23.15 -17.00 -0.86
C LYS A 68 -23.23 -16.28 0.49
N LYS A 69 -22.09 -15.83 1.06
CA LYS A 69 -22.07 -15.05 2.31
C LYS A 69 -22.77 -13.71 2.17
N MET A 70 -22.64 -13.03 1.03
CA MET A 70 -23.30 -11.75 0.77
C MET A 70 -24.82 -11.88 0.58
N THR A 71 -25.29 -13.03 0.07
CA THR A 71 -26.70 -13.21 -0.32
C THR A 71 -27.52 -14.07 0.66
N THR A 72 -26.88 -14.78 1.59
CA THR A 72 -27.57 -15.71 2.52
C THR A 72 -27.07 -15.63 3.94
N GLY A 73 -27.92 -16.05 4.89
CA GLY A 73 -27.57 -16.14 6.33
C GLY A 73 -27.49 -14.79 7.03
N GLU A 74 -26.87 -14.77 8.23
CA GLU A 74 -26.79 -13.60 9.09
C GLU A 74 -25.89 -12.49 8.52
N GLY A 75 -24.93 -12.87 7.64
CA GLY A 75 -24.05 -11.92 6.95
C GLY A 75 -24.62 -11.36 5.64
N LYS A 76 -25.88 -11.65 5.32
CA LYS A 76 -26.53 -11.17 4.09
C LYS A 76 -26.53 -9.64 4.05
N CYS A 77 -26.04 -9.07 2.95
CA CYS A 77 -25.98 -7.62 2.72
C CYS A 77 -26.57 -7.17 1.39
N ILE A 78 -26.89 -8.12 0.50
CA ILE A 78 -27.61 -7.92 -0.78
C ILE A 78 -28.62 -9.05 -0.97
N ASP A 79 -29.66 -8.81 -1.75
CA ASP A 79 -30.66 -9.83 -2.07
C ASP A 79 -30.22 -10.74 -3.20
N ASP A 80 -29.56 -10.17 -4.19
CA ASP A 80 -29.09 -10.85 -5.40
C ASP A 80 -27.74 -10.30 -5.88
N VAL A 81 -26.93 -11.16 -6.51
CA VAL A 81 -25.62 -10.78 -7.04
C VAL A 81 -25.69 -9.71 -8.13
N SER A 82 -26.82 -9.58 -8.82
CA SER A 82 -27.04 -8.54 -9.83
C SER A 82 -27.06 -7.11 -9.28
N GLU A 83 -27.15 -6.96 -7.95
CA GLU A 83 -27.00 -5.65 -7.32
C GLU A 83 -25.54 -5.12 -7.37
N ILE A 84 -24.56 -5.99 -7.62
CA ILE A 84 -23.16 -5.60 -7.82
C ILE A 84 -23.03 -5.03 -9.23
N THR A 85 -22.85 -3.72 -9.31
CA THR A 85 -22.86 -2.99 -10.59
C THR A 85 -21.50 -2.87 -11.25
N ALA A 86 -20.43 -3.01 -10.48
CA ALA A 86 -19.05 -3.02 -10.97
C ALA A 86 -18.11 -3.71 -9.98
N ILE A 87 -16.94 -4.13 -10.45
CA ILE A 87 -15.89 -4.74 -9.62
C ILE A 87 -14.59 -3.99 -9.84
N GLY A 88 -13.97 -3.51 -8.75
CA GLY A 88 -12.64 -2.92 -8.75
C GLY A 88 -11.58 -3.94 -8.32
N HIS A 89 -10.59 -4.19 -9.17
CA HIS A 89 -9.48 -5.08 -8.87
C HIS A 89 -8.20 -4.29 -8.59
N ARG A 90 -7.58 -4.53 -7.44
CA ARG A 90 -6.22 -4.07 -7.19
C ARG A 90 -5.25 -4.87 -8.05
N VAL A 91 -4.42 -4.18 -8.82
CA VAL A 91 -3.31 -4.73 -9.59
C VAL A 91 -2.03 -4.06 -9.14
N VAL A 92 -1.00 -4.83 -8.76
CA VAL A 92 0.18 -4.26 -8.12
C VAL A 92 1.03 -3.47 -9.11
N HIS A 93 1.26 -3.96 -10.33
CA HIS A 93 2.19 -3.33 -11.25
C HIS A 93 1.58 -3.07 -12.63
N GLY A 94 1.45 -1.79 -12.98
CA GLY A 94 0.94 -1.34 -14.28
C GLY A 94 2.04 -0.98 -15.30
N GLY A 95 3.32 -1.04 -14.90
CA GLY A 95 4.44 -0.63 -15.75
C GLY A 95 4.32 0.82 -16.20
N GLU A 96 4.82 1.11 -17.39
CA GLU A 96 4.61 2.39 -18.08
C GLU A 96 3.34 2.39 -18.96
N LYS A 97 2.69 1.23 -19.08
CA LYS A 97 1.49 1.05 -19.91
C LYS A 97 0.24 1.63 -19.26
N PHE A 98 0.10 1.48 -17.94
CA PHE A 98 -1.07 1.93 -17.21
C PHE A 98 -0.74 3.09 -16.28
N LYS A 99 -1.14 4.29 -16.70
CA LYS A 99 -0.96 5.55 -15.96
C LYS A 99 -2.19 5.96 -15.15
N ALA A 100 -3.28 5.21 -15.30
CA ALA A 100 -4.56 5.40 -14.61
C ALA A 100 -5.31 4.08 -14.52
N SER A 101 -6.36 4.05 -13.72
CA SER A 101 -7.31 2.93 -13.66
C SER A 101 -8.04 2.79 -14.99
N CYS A 102 -8.37 1.55 -15.41
CA CYS A 102 -9.00 1.28 -16.71
C CYS A 102 -9.93 0.07 -16.65
N LEU A 103 -10.89 0.01 -17.59
CA LEU A 103 -11.74 -1.16 -17.80
C LEU A 103 -10.88 -2.38 -18.17
N ILE A 104 -11.20 -3.52 -17.58
CA ILE A 104 -10.51 -4.79 -17.83
C ILE A 104 -11.07 -5.43 -19.09
N THR A 105 -10.30 -5.37 -20.17
CA THR A 105 -10.49 -6.12 -21.42
C THR A 105 -9.50 -7.28 -21.50
N ASP A 106 -9.62 -8.13 -22.52
CA ASP A 106 -8.65 -9.20 -22.75
C ASP A 106 -7.25 -8.63 -23.08
N GLU A 107 -7.20 -7.49 -23.75
CA GLU A 107 -5.95 -6.76 -24.02
C GLU A 107 -5.29 -6.29 -22.72
N VAL A 108 -6.07 -5.74 -21.80
CA VAL A 108 -5.59 -5.32 -20.49
C VAL A 108 -5.03 -6.51 -19.71
N ILE A 109 -5.72 -7.65 -19.67
CA ILE A 109 -5.22 -8.87 -19.02
C ILE A 109 -3.93 -9.35 -19.65
N ASN A 110 -3.83 -9.35 -20.98
CA ASN A 110 -2.60 -9.76 -21.68
C ASN A 110 -1.44 -8.81 -21.36
N THR A 111 -1.67 -7.51 -21.32
CA THR A 111 -0.67 -6.52 -20.93
C THR A 111 -0.22 -6.71 -19.48
N ILE A 112 -1.14 -6.97 -18.53
CA ILE A 112 -0.76 -7.29 -17.14
C ILE A 112 0.08 -8.57 -17.08
N ARG A 113 -0.23 -9.56 -17.93
CA ARG A 113 0.54 -10.81 -18.03
C ARG A 113 1.97 -10.55 -18.55
N GLU A 114 2.13 -9.70 -19.56
CA GLU A 114 3.44 -9.26 -20.07
C GLU A 114 4.26 -8.52 -19.00
N LEU A 115 3.59 -7.77 -18.13
CA LEU A 115 4.21 -7.05 -17.02
C LEU A 115 4.52 -7.92 -15.79
N SER A 116 4.11 -9.20 -15.78
CA SER A 116 4.33 -10.11 -14.65
C SER A 116 5.79 -10.28 -14.23
N PRO A 117 6.81 -10.21 -15.13
CA PRO A 117 8.20 -10.21 -14.70
C PRO A 117 8.59 -9.05 -13.76
N LEU A 118 7.88 -7.92 -13.79
CA LEU A 118 8.09 -6.79 -12.88
C LEU A 118 7.46 -7.03 -11.49
N ALA A 119 6.46 -7.90 -11.39
CA ALA A 119 5.78 -8.26 -10.14
C ALA A 119 5.38 -9.75 -10.13
N PRO A 120 6.36 -10.67 -10.12
CA PRO A 120 6.10 -12.10 -10.35
C PRO A 120 5.27 -12.77 -9.26
N LEU A 121 5.24 -12.21 -8.05
CA LEU A 121 4.45 -12.72 -6.93
C LEU A 121 3.02 -12.13 -6.88
N HIS A 122 2.74 -11.06 -7.64
CA HIS A 122 1.51 -10.29 -7.49
C HIS A 122 0.65 -10.27 -8.77
N ASN A 123 1.22 -9.87 -9.91
CA ASN A 123 0.43 -9.75 -11.14
C ASN A 123 -0.21 -11.07 -11.59
N PRO A 124 0.47 -12.24 -11.54
CA PRO A 124 -0.17 -13.51 -11.84
C PRO A 124 -1.35 -13.82 -10.93
N ALA A 125 -1.24 -13.55 -9.62
CA ALA A 125 -2.33 -13.73 -8.67
C ALA A 125 -3.51 -12.78 -8.96
N GLY A 126 -3.22 -11.52 -9.33
CA GLY A 126 -4.23 -10.56 -9.77
C GLY A 126 -5.00 -11.05 -10.99
N ILE A 127 -4.30 -11.60 -12.00
CA ILE A 127 -4.92 -12.18 -13.19
C ILE A 127 -5.84 -13.35 -12.83
N LEU A 128 -5.38 -14.29 -11.97
CA LEU A 128 -6.21 -15.39 -11.49
C LEU A 128 -7.49 -14.90 -10.81
N GLY A 129 -7.38 -13.84 -10.00
CA GLY A 129 -8.53 -13.20 -9.37
C GLY A 129 -9.51 -12.60 -10.38
N ILE A 130 -9.03 -11.90 -11.40
CA ILE A 130 -9.84 -11.32 -12.47
C ILE A 130 -10.56 -12.44 -13.27
N GLU A 131 -9.84 -13.47 -13.67
CA GLU A 131 -10.38 -14.58 -14.42
C GLU A 131 -11.42 -15.38 -13.61
N ALA A 132 -11.20 -15.57 -12.32
CA ALA A 132 -12.15 -16.21 -11.41
C ALA A 132 -13.41 -15.34 -11.22
N ALA A 133 -13.24 -14.02 -11.04
CA ALA A 133 -14.36 -13.09 -10.93
C ALA A 133 -15.21 -13.08 -12.21
N ARG A 134 -14.62 -13.08 -13.39
CA ARG A 134 -15.35 -13.18 -14.68
C ARG A 134 -16.22 -14.42 -14.76
N LYS A 135 -15.77 -15.57 -14.25
CA LYS A 135 -16.55 -16.80 -14.22
C LYS A 135 -17.78 -16.74 -13.32
N VAL A 136 -17.66 -16.03 -12.19
CA VAL A 136 -18.72 -15.95 -11.17
C VAL A 136 -19.69 -14.82 -11.43
N PHE A 137 -19.19 -13.62 -11.82
CA PHE A 137 -20.01 -12.43 -12.00
C PHE A 137 -20.39 -12.12 -13.46
N GLY A 138 -19.90 -12.92 -14.40
CA GLY A 138 -20.28 -12.81 -15.82
C GLY A 138 -19.93 -11.46 -16.44
N ASN A 139 -20.94 -10.73 -16.91
CA ASN A 139 -20.78 -9.47 -17.65
C ASN A 139 -20.69 -8.22 -16.78
N VAL A 140 -20.56 -8.35 -15.45
CA VAL A 140 -20.34 -7.19 -14.57
C VAL A 140 -19.03 -6.49 -14.99
N PRO A 141 -19.05 -5.19 -15.26
CA PRO A 141 -17.85 -4.47 -15.68
C PRO A 141 -16.80 -4.48 -14.56
N MET A 142 -15.55 -4.68 -14.96
CA MET A 142 -14.41 -4.79 -14.06
C MET A 142 -13.37 -3.73 -14.39
N VAL A 143 -12.77 -3.13 -13.35
CA VAL A 143 -11.77 -2.08 -13.46
C VAL A 143 -10.48 -2.53 -12.78
N ALA A 144 -9.35 -2.36 -13.46
CA ALA A 144 -8.01 -2.52 -12.87
C ALA A 144 -7.55 -1.19 -12.27
N VAL A 145 -7.18 -1.22 -10.99
CA VAL A 145 -6.61 -0.10 -10.25
C VAL A 145 -5.18 -0.46 -9.88
N PHE A 146 -4.21 0.31 -10.39
CA PHE A 146 -2.79 -0.04 -10.29
C PHE A 146 -2.09 0.71 -9.16
N ASP A 147 -1.37 -0.01 -8.29
CA ASP A 147 -0.58 0.60 -7.21
C ASP A 147 0.49 1.57 -7.73
N THR A 148 0.95 1.38 -8.96
CA THR A 148 1.97 2.23 -9.60
C THR A 148 1.40 3.46 -10.31
N ALA A 149 0.09 3.52 -10.55
CA ALA A 149 -0.52 4.54 -11.41
C ALA A 149 -0.37 5.96 -10.85
N PHE A 150 -0.58 6.15 -9.54
CA PHE A 150 -0.46 7.47 -8.90
C PHE A 150 0.96 8.05 -9.03
N HIS A 151 1.98 7.18 -9.10
CA HIS A 151 3.39 7.57 -9.26
C HIS A 151 3.81 7.79 -10.73
N SER A 152 2.92 7.59 -11.70
CA SER A 152 3.25 7.71 -13.14
C SER A 152 3.65 9.11 -13.57
N THR A 153 3.39 10.12 -12.75
CA THR A 153 3.71 11.54 -13.00
C THR A 153 5.15 11.92 -12.63
N MET A 154 5.93 11.00 -12.03
CA MET A 154 7.34 11.26 -11.72
C MET A 154 8.14 11.68 -12.94
N PRO A 155 8.97 12.75 -12.85
CA PRO A 155 9.83 13.16 -13.94
C PRO A 155 11.02 12.17 -14.14
N PRO A 156 11.61 12.10 -15.34
CA PRO A 156 12.72 11.18 -15.63
C PRO A 156 13.89 11.25 -14.64
N LYS A 157 14.26 12.44 -14.20
CA LYS A 157 15.31 12.65 -13.20
C LYS A 157 15.06 11.99 -11.84
N ALA A 158 13.79 11.68 -11.51
CA ALA A 158 13.42 11.03 -10.26
C ALA A 158 13.27 9.50 -10.42
N TYR A 159 12.83 9.03 -11.60
CA TYR A 159 12.61 7.61 -11.80
C TYR A 159 13.77 6.84 -12.41
N MET A 160 14.73 7.50 -13.08
CA MET A 160 15.87 6.82 -13.71
C MET A 160 16.91 6.36 -12.70
N TYR A 161 17.41 5.16 -12.89
CA TYR A 161 18.61 4.70 -12.21
C TYR A 161 19.86 5.07 -13.02
N ALA A 162 20.94 5.42 -12.34
CA ALA A 162 22.20 5.81 -12.97
C ALA A 162 23.01 4.58 -13.44
N ILE A 163 22.41 3.78 -14.31
CA ILE A 163 22.98 2.60 -14.98
C ILE A 163 22.83 2.77 -16.48
N PRO A 164 23.42 1.92 -17.34
CA PRO A 164 23.32 2.08 -18.79
C PRO A 164 21.87 2.24 -19.24
N TYR A 165 21.61 3.32 -19.99
CA TYR A 165 20.25 3.76 -20.38
C TYR A 165 19.47 2.69 -21.14
N GLU A 166 20.20 1.81 -21.88
CA GLU A 166 19.62 0.69 -22.62
C GLU A 166 18.79 -0.29 -21.74
N TYR A 167 19.09 -0.40 -20.44
CA TYR A 167 18.31 -1.24 -19.54
C TYR A 167 16.93 -0.66 -19.25
N TYR A 168 16.82 0.66 -19.24
CA TYR A 168 15.52 1.32 -19.22
C TYR A 168 14.76 1.06 -20.54
N GLU A 169 15.38 1.32 -21.67
CA GLU A 169 14.72 1.19 -22.98
C GLU A 169 14.26 -0.24 -23.28
N LYS A 170 15.09 -1.24 -22.98
CA LYS A 170 14.82 -2.63 -23.32
C LYS A 170 13.97 -3.36 -22.30
N TYR A 171 14.13 -3.04 -21.02
CA TYR A 171 13.58 -3.83 -19.92
C TYR A 171 12.70 -3.02 -18.95
N GLY A 172 12.53 -1.73 -19.17
CA GLY A 172 11.76 -0.87 -18.28
C GLY A 172 12.37 -0.74 -16.88
N VAL A 173 13.71 -0.81 -16.76
CA VAL A 173 14.40 -0.69 -15.47
C VAL A 173 14.39 0.76 -15.02
N ARG A 174 13.43 1.08 -14.14
CA ARG A 174 13.22 2.40 -13.55
C ARG A 174 12.52 2.27 -12.21
N ARG A 175 12.44 3.38 -11.45
CA ARG A 175 11.55 3.50 -10.29
C ARG A 175 10.10 3.60 -10.78
N TYR A 176 9.20 2.82 -10.15
CA TYR A 176 7.75 2.89 -10.36
C TYR A 176 7.02 3.39 -9.12
N GLY A 177 7.41 2.91 -7.93
CA GLY A 177 6.71 3.20 -6.69
C GLY A 177 5.45 2.35 -6.50
N PHE A 178 5.04 2.21 -5.25
CA PHE A 178 3.90 1.36 -4.85
C PHE A 178 3.09 2.03 -3.74
N HIS A 179 2.04 1.39 -3.25
CA HIS A 179 1.04 1.97 -2.35
C HIS A 179 0.35 3.20 -2.95
N GLY A 180 0.31 3.31 -4.28
CA GLY A 180 -0.21 4.50 -4.96
C GLY A 180 -1.65 4.80 -4.60
N THR A 181 -2.48 3.78 -4.42
CA THR A 181 -3.88 3.93 -3.99
C THR A 181 -3.98 4.58 -2.60
N SER A 182 -3.14 4.14 -1.64
CA SER A 182 -3.07 4.74 -0.32
C SER A 182 -2.55 6.18 -0.37
N HIS A 183 -1.43 6.42 -1.06
CA HIS A 183 -0.88 7.77 -1.21
C HIS A 183 -1.87 8.74 -1.86
N LYS A 184 -2.59 8.29 -2.89
CA LYS A 184 -3.67 9.04 -3.54
C LYS A 184 -4.77 9.38 -2.56
N TYR A 185 -5.29 8.39 -1.84
CA TYR A 185 -6.36 8.57 -0.87
C TYR A 185 -6.01 9.62 0.19
N VAL A 186 -4.89 9.44 0.89
CA VAL A 186 -4.52 10.33 1.99
C VAL A 186 -4.10 11.73 1.52
N ALA A 187 -3.56 11.87 0.30
CA ALA A 187 -3.26 13.18 -0.28
C ALA A 187 -4.53 13.98 -0.57
N HIS A 188 -5.56 13.35 -1.14
CA HIS A 188 -6.86 13.99 -1.34
C HIS A 188 -7.56 14.30 -0.01
N LYS A 189 -7.53 13.38 0.96
CA LYS A 189 -8.07 13.63 2.30
C LYS A 189 -7.36 14.77 3.03
N ALA A 190 -6.05 14.90 2.87
CA ALA A 190 -5.30 16.03 3.42
C ALA A 190 -5.73 17.35 2.79
N ALA A 191 -5.89 17.39 1.46
CA ALA A 191 -6.36 18.59 0.74
C ALA A 191 -7.77 19.00 1.18
N GLU A 192 -8.69 18.00 1.29
CA GLU A 192 -10.05 18.22 1.82
C GLU A 192 -10.02 18.82 3.24
N TYR A 193 -9.21 18.24 4.14
CA TYR A 193 -9.07 18.72 5.52
C TYR A 193 -8.47 20.12 5.62
N LEU A 194 -7.50 20.43 4.74
CA LEU A 194 -6.86 21.74 4.69
C LEU A 194 -7.71 22.81 3.99
N GLU A 195 -8.85 22.42 3.41
CA GLU A 195 -9.75 23.27 2.62
C GLU A 195 -9.04 23.98 1.46
N GLU A 196 -8.02 23.30 0.87
CA GLU A 196 -7.23 23.83 -0.25
C GLU A 196 -7.23 22.84 -1.42
N PRO A 197 -7.32 23.32 -2.67
CA PRO A 197 -7.15 22.46 -3.85
C PRO A 197 -5.79 21.76 -3.83
N ILE A 198 -5.77 20.43 -4.11
CA ILE A 198 -4.55 19.66 -4.10
C ILE A 198 -3.47 20.19 -5.07
N GLU A 199 -3.91 20.89 -6.13
CA GLU A 199 -3.06 21.54 -7.13
C GLU A 199 -2.27 22.75 -6.57
N ARG A 200 -2.56 23.16 -5.34
CA ARG A 200 -1.83 24.23 -4.63
C ARG A 200 -0.94 23.74 -3.52
N LEU A 201 -1.00 22.45 -3.22
CA LEU A 201 -0.35 21.87 -2.06
C LEU A 201 0.91 21.08 -2.43
N LYS A 202 1.90 21.15 -1.54
CA LYS A 202 3.06 20.25 -1.49
C LYS A 202 2.92 19.33 -0.28
N LEU A 203 2.70 18.06 -0.54
CA LEU A 203 2.43 17.07 0.49
C LEU A 203 3.51 16.00 0.51
N ILE A 204 3.86 15.53 1.70
CA ILE A 204 4.64 14.31 1.88
C ILE A 204 3.75 13.30 2.58
N THR A 205 3.43 12.20 1.90
CA THR A 205 2.59 11.13 2.44
C THR A 205 3.47 9.95 2.85
N CYS A 206 3.36 9.54 4.12
CA CYS A 206 4.15 8.48 4.73
C CYS A 206 3.24 7.29 5.03
N HIS A 207 3.15 6.33 4.10
CA HIS A 207 2.48 5.06 4.34
C HIS A 207 3.44 4.13 5.07
N LEU A 208 3.24 3.95 6.38
CA LEU A 208 4.12 3.21 7.25
C LEU A 208 3.40 2.01 7.85
N GLY A 209 3.76 0.83 7.40
CA GLY A 209 3.23 -0.46 7.86
C GLY A 209 4.30 -1.54 7.83
N ASN A 210 3.91 -2.81 7.69
CA ASN A 210 4.88 -3.89 7.45
C ASN A 210 5.60 -3.71 6.10
N GLY A 211 4.89 -3.20 5.07
CA GLY A 211 5.48 -2.51 3.92
C GLY A 211 5.40 -1.00 4.15
N SER A 212 6.44 -0.25 3.79
CA SER A 212 6.50 1.20 4.04
C SER A 212 7.01 1.95 2.82
N SER A 213 6.39 3.08 2.52
CA SER A 213 6.83 4.00 1.48
C SER A 213 6.48 5.44 1.80
N ILE A 214 7.21 6.36 1.21
CA ILE A 214 6.95 7.80 1.28
C ILE A 214 6.82 8.32 -0.14
N ALA A 215 5.87 9.21 -0.38
CA ALA A 215 5.72 9.89 -1.66
C ALA A 215 5.75 11.41 -1.48
N ALA A 216 6.42 12.09 -2.40
CA ALA A 216 6.43 13.53 -2.54
C ALA A 216 5.36 13.92 -3.57
N VAL A 217 4.33 14.62 -3.14
CA VAL A 217 3.21 15.05 -3.98
C VAL A 217 3.26 16.57 -4.13
N ASP A 218 3.59 17.05 -5.30
CA ASP A 218 3.65 18.47 -5.62
C ASP A 218 2.51 18.81 -6.59
N GLN A 219 1.59 19.66 -6.15
CA GLN A 219 0.45 20.10 -6.95
C GLN A 219 -0.41 18.95 -7.49
N GLY A 220 -0.68 17.95 -6.64
CA GLY A 220 -1.47 16.78 -6.98
C GLY A 220 -0.73 15.70 -7.78
N LYS A 221 0.56 15.91 -8.10
CA LYS A 221 1.40 14.99 -8.87
C LYS A 221 2.52 14.42 -8.02
N VAL A 222 2.71 13.12 -8.06
CA VAL A 222 3.90 12.51 -7.44
C VAL A 222 5.14 12.91 -8.23
N VAL A 223 6.11 13.52 -7.54
CA VAL A 223 7.39 13.93 -8.12
C VAL A 223 8.55 13.05 -7.69
N ASP A 224 8.40 12.32 -6.58
CA ASP A 224 9.33 11.27 -6.13
C ASP A 224 8.63 10.29 -5.18
N THR A 225 9.19 9.09 -5.02
CA THR A 225 8.72 8.09 -4.06
C THR A 225 9.84 7.17 -3.63
N SER A 226 9.75 6.58 -2.45
CA SER A 226 10.83 5.80 -1.86
C SER A 226 10.97 4.38 -2.42
N MET A 227 9.86 3.68 -2.73
CA MET A 227 9.94 2.37 -3.37
C MET A 227 10.43 2.49 -4.82
N GLY A 228 11.14 1.48 -5.29
CA GLY A 228 11.85 1.49 -6.55
C GLY A 228 11.13 0.81 -7.70
N MET A 229 11.88 0.02 -8.48
CA MET A 229 11.36 -0.89 -9.49
C MET A 229 10.48 -1.97 -8.86
N THR A 230 10.82 -2.37 -7.64
CA THR A 230 10.09 -3.31 -6.80
C THR A 230 9.77 -2.70 -5.45
N PRO A 231 8.88 -3.30 -4.65
CA PRO A 231 8.59 -2.83 -3.30
C PRO A 231 9.72 -3.08 -2.28
N LEU A 232 10.92 -3.49 -2.72
CA LEU A 232 12.08 -3.75 -1.85
C LEU A 232 12.86 -2.49 -1.50
N ALA A 233 13.06 -1.58 -2.46
CA ALA A 233 13.85 -0.36 -2.30
C ALA A 233 13.18 0.65 -1.36
N GLY A 234 13.93 1.63 -0.90
CA GLY A 234 13.50 2.74 -0.05
C GLY A 234 13.74 2.47 1.43
N LEU A 235 12.70 2.61 2.22
CA LEU A 235 12.77 2.41 3.67
C LEU A 235 13.01 0.95 4.03
N MET A 236 13.74 0.70 5.12
CA MET A 236 13.66 -0.61 5.76
C MET A 236 12.22 -0.86 6.22
N MET A 237 11.81 -2.12 6.21
CA MET A 237 10.43 -2.52 6.50
C MET A 237 10.42 -3.67 7.52
N GLY A 238 9.30 -4.32 7.71
CA GLY A 238 9.22 -5.45 8.64
C GLY A 238 10.26 -6.55 8.37
N THR A 239 10.35 -6.98 7.09
CA THR A 239 11.28 -8.05 6.65
C THR A 239 12.17 -7.65 5.48
N ARG A 240 11.92 -6.49 4.82
CA ARG A 240 12.66 -6.01 3.66
C ARG A 240 13.77 -5.07 4.08
N CYS A 241 14.92 -5.17 3.40
CA CYS A 241 16.11 -4.38 3.75
C CYS A 241 15.97 -2.87 3.45
N GLY A 242 15.16 -2.48 2.45
CA GLY A 242 15.21 -1.13 1.88
C GLY A 242 16.47 -0.89 1.06
N ASP A 243 16.87 0.38 0.94
CA ASP A 243 18.07 0.76 0.19
C ASP A 243 19.35 0.25 0.87
N LEU A 244 20.25 -0.27 0.07
CA LEU A 244 21.58 -0.67 0.48
C LEU A 244 22.58 -0.43 -0.65
N ASP A 245 23.88 -0.45 -0.35
CA ASP A 245 24.94 -0.41 -1.35
C ASP A 245 24.83 -1.66 -2.26
N PRO A 246 24.70 -1.48 -3.59
CA PRO A 246 24.62 -2.61 -4.53
C PRO A 246 25.77 -3.61 -4.40
N SER A 247 26.96 -3.17 -3.98
CA SER A 247 28.12 -4.05 -3.78
C SER A 247 27.92 -5.04 -2.64
N VAL A 248 27.09 -4.71 -1.64
CA VAL A 248 26.72 -5.63 -0.55
C VAL A 248 26.05 -6.89 -1.10
N VAL A 249 25.23 -6.76 -2.15
CA VAL A 249 24.54 -7.87 -2.81
C VAL A 249 25.55 -8.91 -3.33
N ASN A 250 26.55 -8.45 -4.08
CA ASN A 250 27.59 -9.32 -4.60
C ASN A 250 28.52 -9.86 -3.50
N TYR A 251 28.91 -9.02 -2.54
CA TYR A 251 29.73 -9.41 -1.40
C TYR A 251 29.10 -10.57 -0.64
N LEU A 252 27.82 -10.45 -0.27
CA LEU A 252 27.11 -11.52 0.46
C LEU A 252 26.97 -12.79 -0.40
N LYS A 253 26.62 -12.65 -1.68
CA LYS A 253 26.50 -13.79 -2.60
C LYS A 253 27.78 -14.63 -2.66
N TYR A 254 28.92 -13.98 -2.80
CA TYR A 254 30.20 -14.67 -2.89
C TYR A 254 30.70 -15.17 -1.53
N THR A 255 30.57 -14.35 -0.47
CA THR A 255 31.04 -14.72 0.87
C THR A 255 30.26 -15.89 1.45
N LEU A 256 28.94 -15.92 1.25
CA LEU A 256 28.07 -16.99 1.75
C LEU A 256 27.92 -18.15 0.76
N ASN A 257 28.46 -18.02 -0.47
CA ASN A 257 28.32 -18.99 -1.55
C ASN A 257 26.86 -19.38 -1.80
N ILE A 258 25.97 -18.37 -1.89
CA ILE A 258 24.52 -18.54 -2.07
C ILE A 258 24.06 -18.16 -3.48
N THR A 259 22.91 -18.70 -3.88
CA THR A 259 22.26 -18.37 -5.15
C THR A 259 21.64 -16.97 -5.13
N GLY A 260 21.27 -16.43 -6.30
CA GLY A 260 20.53 -15.19 -6.38
C GLY A 260 19.15 -15.29 -5.71
N HIS A 261 18.50 -16.45 -5.75
CA HIS A 261 17.21 -16.69 -5.11
C HIS A 261 17.31 -16.67 -3.56
N GLU A 262 18.31 -17.32 -3.01
CA GLU A 262 18.56 -17.31 -1.56
C GLU A 262 18.89 -15.89 -1.07
N LEU A 263 19.63 -15.13 -1.86
CA LEU A 263 19.93 -13.74 -1.55
C LEU A 263 18.65 -12.87 -1.61
N ASP A 264 17.80 -13.06 -2.63
CA ASP A 264 16.51 -12.38 -2.72
C ASP A 264 15.63 -12.68 -1.50
N GLU A 265 15.60 -13.93 -1.01
CA GLU A 265 14.91 -14.27 0.22
C GLU A 265 15.49 -13.57 1.45
N ILE A 266 16.80 -13.43 1.55
CA ILE A 266 17.44 -12.68 2.65
C ILE A 266 16.96 -11.23 2.63
N LEU A 267 17.03 -10.57 1.48
CA LEU A 267 16.71 -9.14 1.35
C LEU A 267 15.22 -8.84 1.54
N ASN A 268 14.34 -9.74 1.11
CA ASN A 268 12.88 -9.54 1.17
C ASN A 268 12.21 -10.10 2.44
N LYS A 269 12.73 -11.22 3.01
CA LYS A 269 12.01 -11.97 4.05
C LYS A 269 12.76 -12.08 5.39
N LYS A 270 14.07 -11.82 5.43
CA LYS A 270 14.92 -12.03 6.60
C LYS A 270 15.67 -10.78 7.06
N SER A 271 15.38 -9.65 6.44
CA SER A 271 15.99 -8.34 6.70
C SER A 271 15.06 -7.41 7.48
N GLY A 272 15.24 -6.12 7.36
CA GLY A 272 14.38 -5.11 7.98
C GLY A 272 14.39 -5.16 9.51
N LEU A 273 13.25 -4.84 10.11
CA LEU A 273 13.07 -4.90 11.57
C LEU A 273 13.41 -6.27 12.13
N LEU A 274 12.94 -7.35 11.47
CA LEU A 274 13.25 -8.73 11.86
C LEU A 274 14.75 -8.99 11.85
N GLY A 275 15.42 -8.66 10.76
CA GLY A 275 16.85 -8.95 10.57
C GLY A 275 17.75 -8.22 11.55
N ILE A 276 17.47 -6.95 11.81
CA ILE A 276 18.27 -6.11 12.73
C ILE A 276 17.94 -6.46 14.18
N SER A 277 16.66 -6.49 14.56
CA SER A 277 16.26 -6.75 15.96
C SER A 277 16.55 -8.20 16.38
N GLY A 278 16.36 -9.15 15.48
CA GLY A 278 16.35 -10.57 15.79
C GLY A 278 15.14 -11.01 16.61
N VAL A 279 14.08 -10.17 16.68
CA VAL A 279 12.88 -10.41 17.50
C VAL A 279 11.67 -10.66 16.61
N SER A 280 11.24 -9.68 15.84
CA SER A 280 10.01 -9.73 15.07
C SER A 280 10.05 -8.77 13.88
N SER A 281 9.20 -9.01 12.89
CA SER A 281 8.88 -8.05 11.83
C SER A 281 7.83 -7.02 12.25
N ASP A 282 7.13 -7.27 13.35
CA ASP A 282 6.12 -6.36 13.90
C ASP A 282 6.81 -5.27 14.74
N LYS A 283 6.53 -4.02 14.38
CA LYS A 283 7.10 -2.86 15.07
C LYS A 283 6.75 -2.80 16.55
N ARG A 284 5.57 -3.31 16.94
CA ARG A 284 5.11 -3.34 18.34
C ARG A 284 5.99 -4.26 19.19
N ASP A 285 6.26 -5.46 18.71
CA ASP A 285 7.12 -6.43 19.40
C ASP A 285 8.56 -5.87 19.51
N VAL A 286 9.03 -5.16 18.48
CA VAL A 286 10.36 -4.54 18.47
C VAL A 286 10.43 -3.41 19.50
N GLU A 287 9.41 -2.56 19.62
CA GLU A 287 9.36 -1.49 20.64
C GLU A 287 9.26 -2.06 22.06
N GLU A 288 8.48 -3.10 22.28
CA GLU A 288 8.40 -3.77 23.57
C GLU A 288 9.74 -4.36 23.97
N ALA A 289 10.42 -5.06 23.06
CA ALA A 289 11.76 -5.60 23.30
C ALA A 289 12.79 -4.49 23.57
N ALA A 290 12.72 -3.36 22.86
CA ALA A 290 13.58 -2.20 23.07
C ALA A 290 13.36 -1.58 24.46
N ALA A 291 12.09 -1.41 24.87
CA ALA A 291 11.72 -0.94 26.21
C ALA A 291 12.21 -1.88 27.32
N ALA A 292 12.26 -3.19 27.05
CA ALA A 292 12.85 -4.20 27.95
C ALA A 292 14.39 -4.24 27.94
N GLY A 293 15.05 -3.33 27.21
CA GLY A 293 16.51 -3.19 27.18
C GLY A 293 17.24 -3.94 26.06
N ASN A 294 16.51 -4.51 25.08
CA ASN A 294 17.13 -5.14 23.92
C ASN A 294 17.77 -4.08 22.99
N LYS A 295 19.09 -4.02 22.97
CA LYS A 295 19.86 -3.01 22.20
C LYS A 295 19.67 -3.15 20.68
N ARG A 296 19.50 -4.37 20.15
CA ARG A 296 19.28 -4.59 18.72
C ARG A 296 17.87 -4.14 18.31
N ALA A 297 16.86 -4.38 19.15
CA ALA A 297 15.51 -3.89 18.94
C ALA A 297 15.47 -2.35 18.95
N GLN A 298 16.15 -1.72 19.90
CA GLN A 298 16.30 -0.26 19.93
C GLN A 298 16.97 0.27 18.66
N LEU A 299 18.07 -0.37 18.22
CA LEU A 299 18.76 0.00 16.98
C LEU A 299 17.83 -0.13 15.75
N ALA A 300 17.07 -1.20 15.64
CA ALA A 300 16.13 -1.42 14.54
C ALA A 300 15.07 -0.32 14.46
N SER A 301 14.49 0.05 15.61
CA SER A 301 13.54 1.14 15.71
C SER A 301 14.17 2.50 15.33
N ASP A 302 15.37 2.78 15.83
CA ASP A 302 16.05 4.04 15.55
C ASP A 302 16.45 4.15 14.06
N MET A 303 16.90 3.06 13.43
CA MET A 303 17.21 3.00 12.01
C MET A 303 15.98 3.32 11.15
N LEU A 304 14.82 2.72 11.45
CA LEU A 304 13.59 2.99 10.71
C LEU A 304 13.18 4.46 10.83
N ASN A 305 13.11 4.98 12.05
CA ASN A 305 12.72 6.38 12.30
C ASN A 305 13.70 7.37 11.63
N TYR A 306 14.99 7.07 11.66
CA TYR A 306 16.03 7.87 11.00
C TYR A 306 15.87 7.89 9.48
N GLN A 307 15.62 6.72 8.85
CA GLN A 307 15.43 6.65 7.40
C GLN A 307 14.18 7.41 6.96
N ILE A 308 13.07 7.30 7.69
CA ILE A 308 11.84 8.05 7.40
C ILE A 308 12.11 9.56 7.46
N LYS A 309 12.71 10.02 8.55
CA LYS A 309 13.10 11.43 8.74
C LYS A 309 13.98 11.95 7.61
N LYS A 310 15.02 11.19 7.25
CA LYS A 310 15.96 11.55 6.17
C LYS A 310 15.24 11.65 4.82
N THR A 311 14.33 10.73 4.54
CA THR A 311 13.54 10.71 3.29
C THR A 311 12.59 11.91 3.23
N ILE A 312 11.89 12.25 4.33
CA ILE A 312 11.08 13.46 4.42
C ILE A 312 11.92 14.70 4.10
N GLY A 313 13.09 14.83 4.73
CA GLY A 313 13.99 15.96 4.48
C GLY A 313 14.47 16.06 3.03
N SER A 314 14.77 14.92 2.38
CA SER A 314 15.15 14.88 0.97
C SER A 314 14.01 15.32 0.04
N TYR A 315 12.76 14.96 0.35
CA TYR A 315 11.59 15.33 -0.44
C TYR A 315 11.18 16.79 -0.24
N ILE A 316 11.38 17.35 0.96
CA ILE A 316 11.24 18.80 1.18
C ILE A 316 12.19 19.56 0.27
N ALA A 317 13.46 19.12 0.19
CA ALA A 317 14.46 19.73 -0.70
C ALA A 317 14.07 19.55 -2.19
N ALA A 318 13.61 18.36 -2.60
CA ALA A 318 13.23 18.08 -3.98
C ALA A 318 12.05 18.93 -4.46
N MET A 319 11.07 19.20 -3.58
CA MET A 319 9.90 20.04 -3.87
C MET A 319 10.12 21.55 -3.61
N GLY A 320 11.22 21.92 -2.95
CA GLY A 320 11.47 23.29 -2.53
C GLY A 320 10.52 23.79 -1.43
N GLY A 321 10.09 22.90 -0.55
CA GLY A 321 9.19 23.16 0.57
C GLY A 321 8.15 22.07 0.76
N VAL A 322 7.32 22.20 1.80
CA VAL A 322 6.20 21.30 2.10
C VAL A 322 5.13 22.07 2.89
N ASP A 323 3.87 21.83 2.58
CA ASP A 323 2.72 22.41 3.31
C ASP A 323 2.25 21.44 4.41
N ALA A 324 2.19 20.15 4.12
CA ALA A 324 1.82 19.16 5.11
C ALA A 324 2.54 17.82 4.95
N ILE A 325 2.74 17.15 6.10
CA ILE A 325 3.20 15.77 6.21
C ILE A 325 2.04 14.93 6.72
N VAL A 326 1.78 13.81 6.04
CA VAL A 326 0.69 12.90 6.36
C VAL A 326 1.26 11.55 6.78
N PHE A 327 0.95 11.12 7.99
CA PHE A 327 1.26 9.78 8.51
C PHE A 327 0.04 8.89 8.34
N THR A 328 0.24 7.70 7.75
CA THR A 328 -0.80 6.70 7.52
C THR A 328 -0.23 5.28 7.55
N GLY A 329 -1.09 4.29 7.45
CA GLY A 329 -0.72 2.89 7.63
C GLY A 329 -0.51 2.54 9.11
N GLY A 330 -0.46 1.25 9.43
CA GLY A 330 -0.51 0.79 10.83
C GLY A 330 0.50 1.45 11.78
N ILE A 331 1.75 1.65 11.35
CA ILE A 331 2.77 2.36 12.13
C ILE A 331 2.47 3.88 12.12
N GLY A 332 2.18 4.45 10.95
CA GLY A 332 1.92 5.88 10.81
C GLY A 332 0.71 6.34 11.63
N GLU A 333 -0.35 5.54 11.70
CA GLU A 333 -1.59 5.85 12.41
C GLU A 333 -1.49 5.62 13.92
N HIS A 334 -0.82 4.54 14.35
CA HIS A 334 -0.92 4.08 15.75
C HIS A 334 0.36 4.26 16.57
N ASP A 335 1.53 4.50 15.96
CA ASP A 335 2.80 4.65 16.70
C ASP A 335 3.14 6.13 16.95
N ALA A 336 2.62 6.67 18.05
CA ALA A 336 2.91 8.05 18.48
C ALA A 336 4.39 8.28 18.79
N ILE A 337 5.11 7.24 19.25
CA ILE A 337 6.53 7.31 19.58
C ILE A 337 7.34 7.45 18.29
N ALA A 338 7.03 6.66 17.27
CA ALA A 338 7.68 6.77 15.97
C ALA A 338 7.47 8.17 15.38
N ARG A 339 6.23 8.69 15.33
CA ARG A 339 5.95 10.03 14.80
C ARG A 339 6.72 11.11 15.55
N ALA A 340 6.81 11.01 16.90
CA ALA A 340 7.61 11.94 17.71
C ALA A 340 9.09 11.87 17.38
N LYS A 341 9.68 10.67 17.28
CA LYS A 341 11.10 10.47 16.93
C LYS A 341 11.40 10.96 15.50
N ILE A 342 10.49 10.72 14.54
CA ILE A 342 10.63 11.18 13.15
C ILE A 342 10.66 12.71 13.09
N CYS A 343 9.73 13.38 13.75
CA CYS A 343 9.62 14.84 13.72
C CYS A 343 10.60 15.56 14.66
N HIS A 344 11.30 14.84 15.54
CA HIS A 344 12.25 15.43 16.48
C HIS A 344 13.40 16.16 15.76
N HIS A 345 13.74 17.38 16.22
CA HIS A 345 14.76 18.26 15.59
C HIS A 345 14.48 18.63 14.14
N MET A 346 13.20 18.76 13.75
CA MET A 346 12.80 19.30 12.44
C MET A 346 12.16 20.71 12.54
N ASP A 347 12.27 21.35 13.69
CA ASP A 347 11.71 22.70 13.95
C ASP A 347 12.22 23.75 12.97
N TRP A 348 13.46 23.64 12.56
CA TRP A 348 14.09 24.54 11.59
C TRP A 348 13.48 24.43 10.18
N LEU A 349 12.80 23.32 9.87
CA LEU A 349 11.97 23.13 8.68
C LEU A 349 10.51 23.59 8.90
N GLY A 350 10.19 24.08 10.09
CA GLY A 350 8.81 24.45 10.45
C GLY A 350 7.94 23.28 10.88
N ILE A 351 8.50 22.09 11.08
CA ILE A 351 7.82 20.87 11.48
C ILE A 351 7.94 20.71 12.99
N ARG A 352 6.81 20.78 13.69
CA ARG A 352 6.72 20.51 15.13
C ARG A 352 5.36 19.96 15.47
N ILE A 353 5.32 18.88 16.23
CA ILE A 353 4.08 18.21 16.63
C ILE A 353 3.71 18.53 18.07
N ASP A 354 2.41 18.56 18.33
CA ASP A 354 1.82 18.66 19.66
C ASP A 354 1.87 17.28 20.33
N THR A 355 2.50 17.19 21.50
CA THR A 355 2.72 15.91 22.18
C THR A 355 1.43 15.24 22.60
N GLU A 356 0.43 16.01 23.09
CA GLU A 356 -0.82 15.43 23.58
C GLU A 356 -1.74 15.00 22.42
N LYS A 357 -1.86 15.83 21.38
CA LYS A 357 -2.59 15.43 20.16
C LYS A 357 -1.97 14.20 19.48
N ASN A 358 -0.63 14.12 19.46
CA ASN A 358 0.08 12.99 18.89
C ASN A 358 -0.17 11.68 19.62
N LYS A 359 -0.33 11.70 20.97
CA LYS A 359 -0.62 10.49 21.75
C LYS A 359 -2.01 9.92 21.49
N HIS A 360 -2.97 10.80 21.22
CA HIS A 360 -4.39 10.47 21.13
C HIS A 360 -5.02 11.05 19.85
N PRO A 361 -4.61 10.59 18.66
CA PRO A 361 -5.26 11.02 17.41
C PRO A 361 -6.74 10.56 17.41
N VAL A 362 -7.63 11.47 17.10
CA VAL A 362 -9.09 11.21 17.11
C VAL A 362 -9.67 11.49 15.73
N GLY A 363 -10.51 10.57 15.24
CA GLY A 363 -11.18 10.66 13.94
C GLY A 363 -10.34 10.14 12.79
N ASP A 364 -10.93 10.15 11.59
CA ASP A 364 -10.30 9.65 10.37
C ASP A 364 -9.15 10.55 9.89
N VAL A 365 -9.20 11.85 10.24
CA VAL A 365 -8.16 12.85 10.03
C VAL A 365 -7.89 13.55 11.36
N CYS A 366 -6.67 13.45 11.84
CA CYS A 366 -6.24 14.13 13.07
C CYS A 366 -5.04 15.02 12.80
N GLU A 367 -5.16 16.30 13.10
CA GLU A 367 -4.04 17.21 13.06
C GLU A 367 -3.28 17.21 14.37
N ILE A 368 -1.99 16.87 14.28
CA ILE A 368 -1.06 16.83 15.42
C ILE A 368 -0.04 17.97 15.40
N THR A 369 -0.25 18.99 14.59
CA THR A 369 0.62 20.17 14.49
C THR A 369 0.68 20.94 15.80
N ALA A 370 1.89 21.29 16.28
CA ALA A 370 2.05 22.17 17.42
C ALA A 370 1.74 23.63 17.05
N TRP A 371 1.27 24.37 18.04
CA TRP A 371 0.99 25.80 17.84
C TRP A 371 2.20 26.56 17.31
N GLY A 372 2.03 27.37 16.27
CA GLY A 372 3.06 28.16 15.63
C GLY A 372 4.01 27.39 14.69
N ALA A 373 3.82 26.10 14.48
CA ALA A 373 4.52 25.37 13.43
C ALA A 373 3.99 25.80 12.03
N LYS A 374 4.88 25.83 11.04
CA LYS A 374 4.54 26.28 9.67
C LYS A 374 4.02 25.15 8.81
N VAL A 375 4.54 23.94 9.02
CA VAL A 375 4.15 22.74 8.28
C VAL A 375 3.09 22.00 9.07
N ARG A 376 1.97 21.68 8.42
CA ARG A 376 0.90 20.89 9.04
C ARG A 376 1.34 19.42 9.13
N THR A 377 1.01 18.77 10.21
CA THR A 377 1.29 17.34 10.40
C THR A 377 0.00 16.64 10.72
N LEU A 378 -0.39 15.71 9.85
CA LEU A 378 -1.66 15.02 9.89
C LEU A 378 -1.46 13.52 10.11
N VAL A 379 -2.36 12.90 10.84
CA VAL A 379 -2.54 11.45 10.90
C VAL A 379 -3.85 11.15 10.20
N ILE A 380 -3.81 10.35 9.14
CA ILE A 380 -4.99 10.03 8.33
C ILE A 380 -5.07 8.52 8.18
N ALA A 381 -6.19 7.94 8.58
CA ALA A 381 -6.47 6.52 8.33
C ALA A 381 -6.60 6.28 6.82
N THR A 382 -5.82 5.33 6.28
CA THR A 382 -5.94 4.99 4.85
C THR A 382 -7.15 4.11 4.61
N ASP A 383 -7.79 4.31 3.46
CA ASP A 383 -8.86 3.45 2.95
C ASP A 383 -8.63 3.17 1.45
N GLU A 384 -7.80 2.16 1.20
CA GLU A 384 -7.45 1.77 -0.16
C GLU A 384 -8.65 1.17 -0.90
N GLU A 385 -9.51 0.45 -0.18
CA GLU A 385 -10.71 -0.15 -0.75
C GLU A 385 -11.70 0.91 -1.24
N LEU A 386 -11.92 1.95 -0.45
CA LEU A 386 -12.75 3.09 -0.86
C LEU A 386 -12.14 3.82 -2.06
N MET A 387 -10.81 4.01 -2.07
CA MET A 387 -10.16 4.66 -3.21
C MET A 387 -10.30 3.83 -4.49
N ILE A 388 -10.16 2.50 -4.41
CA ILE A 388 -10.41 1.59 -5.54
C ILE A 388 -11.87 1.69 -6.01
N ALA A 389 -12.83 1.77 -5.09
CA ALA A 389 -14.24 1.94 -5.43
C ALA A 389 -14.51 3.28 -6.13
N ARG A 390 -13.92 4.39 -5.65
CA ARG A 390 -14.00 5.71 -6.29
C ARG A 390 -13.42 5.69 -7.70
N ASP A 391 -12.22 5.13 -7.88
CA ASP A 391 -11.60 4.98 -9.20
C ASP A 391 -12.44 4.11 -10.14
N THR A 392 -13.01 3.02 -9.60
CA THR A 392 -13.91 2.14 -10.36
C THR A 392 -15.14 2.90 -10.83
N LYS A 393 -15.80 3.65 -9.94
CA LYS A 393 -16.95 4.48 -10.28
C LYS A 393 -16.61 5.48 -11.39
N GLU A 394 -15.50 6.20 -11.23
CA GLU A 394 -15.05 7.19 -12.21
C GLU A 394 -14.82 6.60 -13.61
N VAL A 395 -14.24 5.40 -13.69
CA VAL A 395 -14.00 4.71 -14.97
C VAL A 395 -15.30 4.23 -15.61
N ILE A 396 -16.28 3.78 -14.82
CA ILE A 396 -17.56 3.28 -15.32
C ILE A 396 -18.49 4.41 -15.78
N GLU A 397 -18.42 5.58 -15.17
CA GLU A 397 -19.26 6.74 -15.47
C GLU A 397 -18.75 7.59 -16.66
N LYS A 398 -17.50 7.35 -17.13
CA LYS A 398 -16.91 7.98 -18.34
C LYS A 398 -17.35 7.29 -19.61
#